data_b221635e8e6fab6f9424c655e0fb5109
#
_entry.id   b221635e8e6fab6f9424c655e0fb5109
#
_cell.length_a   1.000
_cell.length_b   1.000
_cell.length_c   1.000
_cell.angle_alpha   90.00
_cell.angle_beta   90.00
_cell.angle_gamma   90.00
#
_symmetry.space_group_name_H-M   'P 1'
#
loop_
_entity.id
_entity.type
_entity.pdbx_description
1 polymer ?
#
loop_
_entity_poly.entity_id
_entity_poly.type
_entity_poly.pdbx_seq_one_letter_code
_entity_poly.pdbx_strand_id
1 'polypeptide(L)'
;MGAKIEDKAQPGSGAAKTPRTPRGERTLRKILDAAREEFGERGFADSSIVGITQRAGVALGTFYTYFDSKEALFQALVRDMSAQVRETVGPAFRGARDALDAERRALELFLRFARDHRDIYRIIDESEFVDPSAYREHYETTATRIAARLRDARERGEVARDLSDKDLEVFAWASMGANVFLGLRYSVWDSADPKRVADVANRLLRKGLAE
;
A
#
# COMPACT_ATOMS: atom_id res chain seq x y z
N MET A 1 -9.94 -49.75 -2.26
CA MET A 1 -11.01 -48.91 -1.67
C MET A 1 -10.42 -47.54 -1.43
N GLY A 2 -10.47 -46.67 -2.44
CA GLY A 2 -9.84 -45.37 -2.46
C GLY A 2 -10.86 -44.31 -2.06
N ALA A 3 -10.58 -43.60 -0.96
CA ALA A 3 -11.35 -42.44 -0.53
C ALA A 3 -11.00 -41.24 -1.41
N LYS A 4 -11.99 -40.74 -2.16
CA LYS A 4 -11.95 -39.42 -2.81
C LYS A 4 -11.85 -38.35 -1.76
N ILE A 5 -10.76 -37.61 -1.78
CA ILE A 5 -10.64 -36.34 -1.07
C ILE A 5 -11.43 -35.32 -1.89
N GLU A 6 -12.56 -34.86 -1.37
CA GLU A 6 -13.35 -33.78 -1.94
C GLU A 6 -12.56 -32.48 -1.79
N ASP A 7 -12.29 -31.89 -2.94
CA ASP A 7 -11.72 -30.57 -3.13
C ASP A 7 -12.69 -29.51 -2.54
N LYS A 8 -12.35 -29.00 -1.35
CA LYS A 8 -13.11 -27.93 -0.72
C LYS A 8 -12.83 -26.64 -1.47
N ALA A 9 -13.86 -26.10 -2.03
CA ALA A 9 -14.03 -24.79 -2.68
C ALA A 9 -13.01 -23.74 -2.23
N GLN A 10 -12.32 -23.17 -3.21
CA GLN A 10 -11.54 -21.94 -3.07
C GLN A 10 -12.43 -20.82 -2.50
N PRO A 11 -11.98 -20.03 -1.50
CA PRO A 11 -12.70 -18.85 -1.07
C PRO A 11 -12.74 -17.86 -2.23
N GLY A 12 -13.94 -17.44 -2.60
CA GLY A 12 -14.21 -16.51 -3.67
C GLY A 12 -13.40 -15.21 -3.52
N SER A 13 -12.94 -14.68 -4.65
CA SER A 13 -12.18 -13.42 -4.72
C SER A 13 -12.92 -12.32 -3.95
N GLY A 14 -12.36 -11.88 -2.82
CA GLY A 14 -12.91 -10.87 -1.92
C GLY A 14 -12.91 -9.44 -2.50
N ALA A 15 -13.31 -9.28 -3.75
CA ALA A 15 -13.49 -7.98 -4.36
C ALA A 15 -14.79 -7.35 -3.84
N ALA A 16 -14.72 -6.10 -3.38
CA ALA A 16 -15.92 -5.32 -3.09
C ALA A 16 -16.85 -5.31 -4.31
N LYS A 17 -18.15 -5.52 -4.08
CA LYS A 17 -19.15 -5.41 -5.15
C LYS A 17 -19.18 -3.96 -5.64
N THR A 18 -18.83 -3.73 -6.91
CA THR A 18 -18.66 -2.39 -7.47
C THR A 18 -19.98 -1.61 -7.44
N PRO A 19 -20.01 -0.44 -6.79
CA PRO A 19 -21.19 0.41 -6.79
C PRO A 19 -21.53 0.88 -8.21
N ARG A 20 -22.83 0.93 -8.53
CA ARG A 20 -23.31 1.39 -9.84
C ARG A 20 -23.82 2.83 -9.84
N THR A 21 -23.77 3.51 -8.69
CA THR A 21 -24.33 4.86 -8.53
C THR A 21 -23.41 5.73 -7.66
N PRO A 22 -23.39 7.07 -7.84
CA PRO A 22 -22.65 7.98 -6.99
C PRO A 22 -23.02 7.89 -5.49
N ARG A 23 -24.26 7.56 -5.18
CA ARG A 23 -24.71 7.31 -3.79
C ARG A 23 -24.04 6.06 -3.22
N GLY A 24 -23.97 4.99 -4.03
CA GLY A 24 -23.32 3.74 -3.65
C GLY A 24 -21.83 3.94 -3.41
N GLU A 25 -21.14 4.69 -4.26
CA GLU A 25 -19.72 5.03 -4.09
C GLU A 25 -19.44 5.78 -2.78
N ARG A 26 -20.29 6.77 -2.45
CA ARG A 26 -20.19 7.47 -1.15
C ARG A 26 -20.42 6.55 0.03
N THR A 27 -21.34 5.59 -0.09
CA THR A 27 -21.60 4.61 0.97
C THR A 27 -20.42 3.65 1.13
N LEU A 28 -19.88 3.14 0.03
CA LEU A 28 -18.66 2.31 0.06
C LEU A 28 -17.49 3.06 0.72
N ARG A 29 -17.27 4.34 0.35
CA ARG A 29 -16.23 5.16 0.96
C ARG A 29 -16.40 5.29 2.48
N LYS A 30 -17.63 5.56 2.96
CA LYS A 30 -17.93 5.61 4.39
C LYS A 30 -17.60 4.31 5.13
N ILE A 31 -17.90 3.15 4.50
CA ILE A 31 -17.61 1.84 5.09
C ILE A 31 -16.08 1.62 5.15
N LEU A 32 -15.34 1.96 4.10
CA LEU A 32 -13.87 1.82 4.08
C LEU A 32 -13.20 2.77 5.09
N ASP A 33 -13.65 4.01 5.21
CA ASP A 33 -13.13 4.97 6.18
C ASP A 33 -13.38 4.50 7.62
N ALA A 34 -14.60 4.05 7.92
CA ALA A 34 -14.95 3.48 9.23
C ALA A 34 -14.17 2.20 9.53
N ALA A 35 -13.94 1.35 8.53
CA ALA A 35 -13.13 0.14 8.67
C ALA A 35 -11.66 0.48 8.99
N ARG A 36 -11.09 1.49 8.31
CA ARG A 36 -9.74 1.96 8.59
C ARG A 36 -9.58 2.41 10.04
N GLU A 37 -10.52 3.21 10.54
CA GLU A 37 -10.53 3.67 11.92
C GLU A 37 -10.67 2.49 12.90
N GLU A 38 -11.65 1.60 12.68
CA GLU A 38 -11.91 0.46 13.57
C GLU A 38 -10.74 -0.53 13.62
N PHE A 39 -10.18 -0.89 12.46
CA PHE A 39 -9.00 -1.77 12.39
C PHE A 39 -7.73 -1.07 12.92
N GLY A 40 -7.55 0.21 12.62
CA GLY A 40 -6.42 0.98 13.11
C GLY A 40 -6.40 1.10 14.65
N GLU A 41 -7.56 1.27 15.28
CA GLU A 41 -7.69 1.37 16.73
C GLU A 41 -7.61 0.01 17.43
N ARG A 42 -8.32 -1.01 16.93
CA ARG A 42 -8.54 -2.27 17.62
C ARG A 42 -7.77 -3.45 17.05
N GLY A 43 -7.33 -3.34 15.80
CA GLY A 43 -6.81 -4.46 15.03
C GLY A 43 -7.93 -5.29 14.42
N PHE A 44 -7.55 -6.20 13.51
CA PHE A 44 -8.51 -7.04 12.80
C PHE A 44 -9.28 -7.98 13.76
N ALA A 45 -8.58 -8.63 14.71
CA ALA A 45 -9.18 -9.64 15.55
C ALA A 45 -10.35 -9.08 16.40
N ASP A 46 -10.12 -7.94 17.07
CA ASP A 46 -11.06 -7.35 18.03
C ASP A 46 -12.07 -6.41 17.39
N SER A 47 -12.00 -6.21 16.07
CA SER A 47 -12.95 -5.40 15.32
C SER A 47 -14.18 -6.19 14.90
N SER A 48 -15.32 -5.52 14.77
CA SER A 48 -16.59 -6.14 14.38
C SER A 48 -17.29 -5.41 13.24
N ILE A 49 -18.04 -6.17 12.40
CA ILE A 49 -18.87 -5.59 11.34
C ILE A 49 -19.91 -4.63 11.95
N VAL A 50 -20.43 -4.94 13.14
CA VAL A 50 -21.40 -4.08 13.85
C VAL A 50 -20.73 -2.76 14.24
N GLY A 51 -19.52 -2.79 14.81
CA GLY A 51 -18.76 -1.58 15.15
C GLY A 51 -18.48 -0.72 13.93
N ILE A 52 -18.04 -1.35 12.83
CA ILE A 52 -17.77 -0.66 11.56
C ILE A 52 -19.04 -0.01 10.99
N THR A 53 -20.17 -0.72 10.97
CA THR A 53 -21.43 -0.17 10.43
C THR A 53 -22.00 0.96 11.28
N GLN A 54 -21.87 0.86 12.60
CA GLN A 54 -22.24 1.95 13.52
C GLN A 54 -21.38 3.19 13.28
N ARG A 55 -20.06 3.03 13.14
CA ARG A 55 -19.11 4.12 12.85
C ARG A 55 -19.39 4.75 11.48
N ALA A 56 -19.69 3.93 10.47
CA ALA A 56 -20.04 4.40 9.12
C ALA A 56 -21.41 5.07 9.03
N GLY A 57 -22.28 4.91 10.03
CA GLY A 57 -23.66 5.38 9.99
C GLY A 57 -24.52 4.68 8.95
N VAL A 58 -24.31 3.36 8.75
CA VAL A 58 -25.07 2.54 7.80
C VAL A 58 -25.74 1.35 8.49
N ALA A 59 -26.83 0.85 7.91
CA ALA A 59 -27.48 -0.36 8.41
C ALA A 59 -26.60 -1.60 8.15
N LEU A 60 -26.67 -2.60 9.03
CA LEU A 60 -25.93 -3.87 8.87
C LEU A 60 -26.21 -4.55 7.52
N GLY A 61 -27.47 -4.55 7.04
CA GLY A 61 -27.81 -5.08 5.73
C GLY A 61 -27.15 -4.33 4.57
N THR A 62 -26.84 -3.03 4.74
CA THR A 62 -26.12 -2.24 3.76
C THR A 62 -24.67 -2.73 3.60
N PHE A 63 -24.02 -3.12 4.70
CA PHE A 63 -22.70 -3.72 4.65
C PHE A 63 -22.63 -4.92 3.71
N TYR A 64 -23.57 -5.87 3.87
CA TYR A 64 -23.63 -7.09 3.07
C TYR A 64 -23.98 -6.85 1.59
N THR A 65 -24.40 -5.65 1.23
CA THR A 65 -24.50 -5.25 -0.18
C THR A 65 -23.14 -5.08 -0.85
N TYR A 66 -22.09 -4.73 -0.08
CA TYR A 66 -20.75 -4.45 -0.57
C TYR A 66 -19.74 -5.56 -0.26
N PHE A 67 -19.83 -6.18 0.90
CA PHE A 67 -18.87 -7.16 1.40
C PHE A 67 -19.56 -8.37 1.99
N ASP A 68 -19.04 -9.56 1.69
CA ASP A 68 -19.60 -10.81 2.18
C ASP A 68 -19.10 -11.17 3.59
N SER A 69 -17.95 -10.59 4.02
CA SER A 69 -17.32 -10.86 5.32
C SER A 69 -16.43 -9.68 5.79
N LYS A 70 -15.95 -9.76 7.03
CA LYS A 70 -14.96 -8.84 7.60
C LYS A 70 -13.62 -8.95 6.85
N GLU A 71 -13.23 -10.16 6.47
CA GLU A 71 -12.04 -10.46 5.69
C GLU A 71 -12.12 -9.80 4.30
N ALA A 72 -13.26 -9.92 3.60
CA ALA A 72 -13.46 -9.27 2.30
C ALA A 72 -13.36 -7.74 2.38
N LEU A 73 -13.90 -7.14 3.44
CA LEU A 73 -13.72 -5.71 3.72
C LEU A 73 -12.26 -5.36 3.98
N PHE A 74 -11.55 -6.16 4.78
CA PHE A 74 -10.15 -5.91 5.12
C PHE A 74 -9.25 -5.96 3.87
N GLN A 75 -9.45 -6.95 3.01
CA GLN A 75 -8.76 -7.06 1.71
C GLN A 75 -9.02 -5.83 0.83
N ALA A 76 -10.28 -5.39 0.74
CA ALA A 76 -10.63 -4.20 -0.02
C ALA A 76 -9.98 -2.94 0.55
N LEU A 77 -9.90 -2.83 1.88
CA LEU A 77 -9.21 -1.73 2.57
C LEU A 77 -7.71 -1.71 2.26
N VAL A 78 -7.02 -2.84 2.32
CA VAL A 78 -5.59 -2.94 1.97
C VAL A 78 -5.34 -2.47 0.53
N ARG A 79 -6.20 -2.88 -0.43
CA ARG A 79 -6.10 -2.42 -1.82
C ARG A 79 -6.38 -0.92 -1.97
N ASP A 80 -7.38 -0.41 -1.26
CA ASP A 80 -7.72 1.02 -1.25
C ASP A 80 -6.58 1.87 -0.69
N MET A 81 -5.97 1.47 0.42
CA MET A 81 -4.81 2.16 1.00
C MET A 81 -3.60 2.12 0.06
N SER A 82 -3.35 1.00 -0.59
CA SER A 82 -2.30 0.86 -1.61
C SER A 82 -2.54 1.81 -2.81
N ALA A 83 -3.80 1.98 -3.21
CA ALA A 83 -4.17 2.93 -4.26
C ALA A 83 -3.96 4.38 -3.81
N GLN A 84 -4.35 4.73 -2.58
CA GLN A 84 -4.15 6.08 -2.02
C GLN A 84 -2.66 6.45 -1.94
N VAL A 85 -1.79 5.54 -1.50
CA VAL A 85 -0.33 5.75 -1.52
C VAL A 85 0.14 6.05 -2.95
N ARG A 86 -0.27 5.23 -3.92
CA ARG A 86 0.11 5.41 -5.33
C ARG A 86 -0.35 6.76 -5.89
N GLU A 87 -1.58 7.16 -5.60
CA GLU A 87 -2.13 8.45 -6.03
C GLU A 87 -1.39 9.63 -5.39
N THR A 88 -1.06 9.50 -4.10
CA THR A 88 -0.30 10.51 -3.36
C THR A 88 1.11 10.69 -3.91
N VAL A 89 1.82 9.61 -4.24
CA VAL A 89 3.19 9.70 -4.75
C VAL A 89 3.25 9.98 -6.25
N GLY A 90 2.18 9.74 -6.99
CA GLY A 90 2.11 9.91 -8.45
C GLY A 90 2.61 11.26 -8.98
N PRO A 91 2.26 12.40 -8.35
CA PRO A 91 2.76 13.72 -8.76
C PRO A 91 4.28 13.88 -8.73
N ALA A 92 5.00 13.10 -7.91
CA ALA A 92 6.46 13.15 -7.80
C ALA A 92 7.18 12.88 -9.13
N PHE A 93 6.57 12.04 -9.97
CA PHE A 93 7.17 11.59 -11.23
C PHE A 93 7.00 12.58 -12.38
N ARG A 94 6.18 13.65 -12.20
CA ARG A 94 5.98 14.69 -13.21
C ARG A 94 6.94 15.85 -12.94
N GLY A 95 7.73 16.23 -13.98
CA GLY A 95 8.65 17.37 -13.91
C GLY A 95 9.82 17.17 -12.93
N ALA A 96 10.17 15.93 -12.59
CA ALA A 96 11.40 15.62 -11.88
C ALA A 96 12.60 15.82 -12.82
N ARG A 97 13.75 16.17 -12.28
CA ARG A 97 14.99 16.41 -13.04
C ARG A 97 15.57 15.12 -13.63
N ASP A 98 15.49 14.07 -12.87
CA ASP A 98 15.93 12.71 -13.17
C ASP A 98 15.12 11.70 -12.34
N ALA A 99 15.31 10.41 -12.58
CA ALA A 99 14.60 9.34 -11.88
C ALA A 99 14.88 9.36 -10.37
N LEU A 100 16.10 9.67 -9.94
CA LEU A 100 16.46 9.68 -8.52
C LEU A 100 15.87 10.90 -7.80
N ASP A 101 15.68 12.04 -8.48
CA ASP A 101 14.91 13.17 -7.94
C ASP A 101 13.42 12.81 -7.81
N ALA A 102 12.88 12.05 -8.78
CA ALA A 102 11.51 11.55 -8.70
C ALA A 102 11.29 10.62 -7.49
N GLU A 103 12.20 9.65 -7.26
CA GLU A 103 12.14 8.77 -6.09
C GLU A 103 12.29 9.57 -4.76
N ARG A 104 13.16 10.58 -4.73
CA ARG A 104 13.26 11.48 -3.57
C ARG A 104 11.94 12.20 -3.26
N ARG A 105 11.31 12.76 -4.29
CA ARG A 105 10.00 13.44 -4.15
C ARG A 105 8.91 12.47 -3.74
N ALA A 106 8.91 11.26 -4.30
CA ALA A 106 7.97 10.21 -3.94
C ALA A 106 8.11 9.81 -2.46
N LEU A 107 9.34 9.64 -1.97
CA LEU A 107 9.58 9.38 -0.55
C LEU A 107 9.08 10.53 0.33
N GLU A 108 9.35 11.79 -0.04
CA GLU A 108 8.85 12.96 0.72
C GLU A 108 7.31 12.94 0.84
N LEU A 109 6.61 12.68 -0.27
CA LEU A 109 5.15 12.60 -0.29
C LEU A 109 4.63 11.39 0.51
N PHE A 110 5.30 10.24 0.41
CA PHE A 110 4.97 9.06 1.20
C PHE A 110 5.13 9.32 2.71
N LEU A 111 6.21 9.97 3.13
CA LEU A 111 6.43 10.30 4.55
C LEU A 111 5.36 11.24 5.10
N ARG A 112 4.89 12.21 4.29
CA ARG A 112 3.75 13.06 4.64
C ARG A 112 2.47 12.25 4.81
N PHE A 113 2.17 11.40 3.82
CA PHE A 113 1.02 10.52 3.85
C PHE A 113 1.04 9.57 5.07
N ALA A 114 2.18 8.93 5.34
CA ALA A 114 2.33 8.00 6.46
C ALA A 114 2.15 8.69 7.83
N ARG A 115 2.50 9.97 7.95
CA ARG A 115 2.26 10.75 9.16
C ARG A 115 0.78 11.04 9.39
N ASP A 116 0.05 11.32 8.32
CA ASP A 116 -1.37 11.64 8.37
C ASP A 116 -2.24 10.38 8.46
N HIS A 117 -1.68 9.20 8.11
CA HIS A 117 -2.34 7.90 8.08
C HIS A 117 -1.49 6.81 8.78
N ARG A 118 -1.21 7.01 10.09
CA ARG A 118 -0.35 6.11 10.88
C ARG A 118 -0.89 4.69 10.99
N ASP A 119 -2.19 4.53 10.91
CA ASP A 119 -2.94 3.28 10.89
C ASP A 119 -2.57 2.36 9.72
N ILE A 120 -2.03 2.91 8.62
CA ILE A 120 -1.62 2.13 7.45
C ILE A 120 -0.60 1.04 7.82
N TYR A 121 0.36 1.32 8.70
CA TYR A 121 1.36 0.35 9.10
C TYR A 121 0.74 -0.84 9.79
N ARG A 122 -0.13 -0.59 10.78
CA ARG A 122 -0.83 -1.66 11.48
C ARG A 122 -1.68 -2.51 10.53
N ILE A 123 -2.46 -1.88 9.67
CA ILE A 123 -3.35 -2.58 8.74
C ILE A 123 -2.56 -3.41 7.72
N ILE A 124 -1.46 -2.86 7.17
CA ILE A 124 -0.61 -3.61 6.24
C ILE A 124 0.10 -4.76 6.97
N ASP A 125 0.65 -4.54 8.16
CA ASP A 125 1.34 -5.59 8.93
C ASP A 125 0.37 -6.72 9.33
N GLU A 126 -0.86 -6.39 9.77
CA GLU A 126 -1.89 -7.39 10.07
C GLU A 126 -2.34 -8.18 8.82
N SER A 127 -2.20 -7.61 7.62
CA SER A 127 -2.56 -8.30 6.39
C SER A 127 -1.67 -9.52 6.11
N GLU A 128 -0.46 -9.59 6.67
CA GLU A 128 0.39 -10.79 6.60
C GLU A 128 -0.32 -12.03 7.15
N PHE A 129 -1.13 -11.87 8.19
CA PHE A 129 -1.83 -12.97 8.88
C PHE A 129 -3.27 -13.16 8.39
N VAL A 130 -3.93 -12.09 7.98
CA VAL A 130 -5.34 -12.12 7.54
C VAL A 130 -5.46 -12.53 6.06
N ASP A 131 -4.59 -12.00 5.21
CA ASP A 131 -4.51 -12.32 3.78
C ASP A 131 -3.06 -12.22 3.29
N PRO A 132 -2.26 -13.28 3.45
CA PRO A 132 -0.86 -13.31 3.00
C PRO A 132 -0.70 -13.01 1.50
N SER A 133 -1.73 -13.29 0.69
CA SER A 133 -1.67 -13.01 -0.75
C SER A 133 -1.77 -11.50 -1.03
N ALA A 134 -2.69 -10.80 -0.38
CA ALA A 134 -2.83 -9.35 -0.51
C ALA A 134 -1.61 -8.61 0.07
N TYR A 135 -1.05 -9.09 1.18
CA TYR A 135 0.20 -8.58 1.74
C TYR A 135 1.34 -8.67 0.73
N ARG A 136 1.55 -9.83 0.15
CA ARG A 136 2.58 -10.05 -0.88
C ARG A 136 2.34 -9.17 -2.11
N GLU A 137 1.12 -9.15 -2.65
CA GLU A 137 0.73 -8.33 -3.80
C GLU A 137 1.02 -6.85 -3.58
N HIS A 138 0.77 -6.33 -2.37
CA HIS A 138 1.07 -4.94 -2.01
C HIS A 138 2.54 -4.59 -2.24
N TYR A 139 3.46 -5.41 -1.71
CA TYR A 139 4.90 -5.17 -1.84
C TYR A 139 5.44 -5.48 -3.23
N GLU A 140 5.08 -6.63 -3.82
CA GLU A 140 5.52 -7.04 -5.15
C GLU A 140 5.12 -6.00 -6.22
N THR A 141 3.87 -5.52 -6.17
CA THR A 141 3.40 -4.49 -7.11
C THR A 141 4.18 -3.19 -6.97
N THR A 142 4.50 -2.78 -5.75
CA THR A 142 5.27 -1.57 -5.49
C THR A 142 6.71 -1.71 -6.00
N ALA A 143 7.39 -2.81 -5.66
CA ALA A 143 8.76 -3.10 -6.11
C ALA A 143 8.83 -3.19 -7.64
N THR A 144 7.87 -3.87 -8.28
CA THR A 144 7.80 -3.97 -9.75
C THR A 144 7.72 -2.60 -10.42
N ARG A 145 6.94 -1.67 -9.86
CA ARG A 145 6.84 -0.28 -10.39
C ARG A 145 8.13 0.50 -10.22
N ILE A 146 8.81 0.34 -9.08
CA ILE A 146 10.13 0.97 -8.87
C ILE A 146 11.13 0.40 -9.86
N ALA A 147 11.21 -0.92 -10.00
CA ALA A 147 12.12 -1.58 -10.95
C ALA A 147 11.88 -1.13 -12.40
N ALA A 148 10.61 -0.99 -12.82
CA ALA A 148 10.27 -0.49 -14.16
C ALA A 148 10.82 0.93 -14.38
N ARG A 149 10.62 1.84 -13.41
CA ARG A 149 11.15 3.21 -13.51
C ARG A 149 12.68 3.25 -13.53
N LEU A 150 13.35 2.37 -12.79
CA LEU A 150 14.82 2.26 -12.82
C LEU A 150 15.32 1.73 -14.16
N ARG A 151 14.61 0.80 -14.82
CA ARG A 151 14.93 0.34 -16.18
C ARG A 151 14.83 1.50 -17.18
N ASP A 152 13.71 2.24 -17.15
CA ASP A 152 13.52 3.42 -18.02
C ASP A 152 14.63 4.47 -17.76
N ALA A 153 15.06 4.64 -16.50
CA ALA A 153 16.14 5.55 -16.14
C ALA A 153 17.52 5.08 -16.66
N ARG A 154 17.79 3.77 -16.61
CA ARG A 154 18.99 3.18 -17.19
C ARG A 154 19.06 3.41 -18.72
N GLU A 155 17.96 3.23 -19.41
CA GLU A 155 17.86 3.50 -20.85
C GLU A 155 18.13 4.98 -21.20
N ARG A 156 17.71 5.91 -20.33
CA ARG A 156 18.01 7.34 -20.46
C ARG A 156 19.43 7.72 -20.00
N GLY A 157 20.19 6.79 -19.41
CA GLY A 157 21.52 7.04 -18.86
C GLY A 157 21.55 7.83 -17.54
N GLU A 158 20.44 7.83 -16.81
CA GLU A 158 20.30 8.46 -15.47
C GLU A 158 20.76 7.52 -14.34
N VAL A 159 20.91 6.23 -14.65
CA VAL A 159 21.37 5.15 -13.76
C VAL A 159 22.44 4.37 -14.51
N ALA A 160 23.38 3.78 -13.77
CA ALA A 160 24.50 3.02 -14.31
C ALA A 160 24.04 1.95 -15.32
N ARG A 161 24.69 1.93 -16.50
CA ARG A 161 24.26 1.11 -17.65
C ARG A 161 24.63 -0.37 -17.53
N ASP A 162 25.58 -0.70 -16.69
CA ASP A 162 26.07 -2.06 -16.43
C ASP A 162 25.17 -2.85 -15.48
N LEU A 163 24.21 -2.20 -14.80
CA LEU A 163 23.25 -2.87 -13.93
C LEU A 163 22.29 -3.75 -14.75
N SER A 164 22.20 -5.01 -14.40
CA SER A 164 21.23 -5.95 -14.99
C SER A 164 19.81 -5.67 -14.48
N ASP A 165 18.80 -6.25 -15.14
CA ASP A 165 17.41 -6.16 -14.67
C ASP A 165 17.21 -6.77 -13.29
N LYS A 166 18.00 -7.81 -12.94
CA LYS A 166 17.98 -8.43 -11.62
C LYS A 166 18.58 -7.50 -10.56
N ASP A 167 19.64 -6.77 -10.89
CA ASP A 167 20.20 -5.77 -9.97
C ASP A 167 19.20 -4.65 -9.71
N LEU A 168 18.52 -4.16 -10.74
CA LEU A 168 17.48 -3.14 -10.61
C LEU A 168 16.28 -3.63 -9.79
N GLU A 169 15.93 -4.91 -9.86
CA GLU A 169 14.92 -5.52 -8.99
C GLU A 169 15.37 -5.52 -7.52
N VAL A 170 16.62 -5.91 -7.24
CA VAL A 170 17.19 -5.86 -5.88
C VAL A 170 17.20 -4.42 -5.35
N PHE A 171 17.63 -3.43 -6.16
CA PHE A 171 17.57 -2.02 -5.78
C PHE A 171 16.14 -1.53 -5.52
N ALA A 172 15.17 -2.00 -6.29
CA ALA A 172 13.76 -1.66 -6.07
C ALA A 172 13.25 -2.17 -4.71
N TRP A 173 13.55 -3.42 -4.36
CA TRP A 173 13.22 -3.99 -3.06
C TRP A 173 13.94 -3.29 -1.91
N ALA A 174 15.24 -3.00 -2.06
CA ALA A 174 16.02 -2.27 -1.07
C ALA A 174 15.45 -0.86 -0.83
N SER A 175 15.14 -0.14 -1.91
CA SER A 175 14.55 1.21 -1.84
C SER A 175 13.17 1.18 -1.17
N MET A 176 12.32 0.22 -1.54
CA MET A 176 11.01 0.06 -0.93
C MET A 176 11.11 -0.26 0.56
N GLY A 177 11.97 -1.21 0.95
CA GLY A 177 12.19 -1.55 2.36
C GLY A 177 12.71 -0.35 3.15
N ALA A 178 13.68 0.39 2.60
CA ALA A 178 14.16 1.62 3.21
C ALA A 178 13.03 2.65 3.40
N ASN A 179 12.18 2.86 2.39
CA ASN A 179 11.05 3.80 2.47
C ASN A 179 10.06 3.40 3.56
N VAL A 180 9.72 2.11 3.68
CA VAL A 180 8.83 1.58 4.72
C VAL A 180 9.40 1.87 6.10
N PHE A 181 10.66 1.50 6.38
CA PHE A 181 11.27 1.73 7.69
C PHE A 181 11.54 3.20 8.00
N LEU A 182 11.85 4.02 6.99
CA LEU A 182 11.95 5.48 7.16
C LEU A 182 10.59 6.09 7.53
N GLY A 183 9.52 5.64 6.90
CA GLY A 183 8.17 6.05 7.24
C GLY A 183 7.78 5.64 8.66
N LEU A 184 8.03 4.39 9.04
CA LEU A 184 7.79 3.91 10.39
C LEU A 184 8.56 4.74 11.43
N ARG A 185 9.86 4.93 11.24
CA ARG A 185 10.72 5.63 12.20
C ARG A 185 10.43 7.13 12.27
N TYR A 186 10.26 7.80 11.12
CA TYR A 186 10.26 9.26 11.05
C TYR A 186 8.88 9.89 10.81
N SER A 187 7.84 9.09 10.58
CA SER A 187 6.47 9.58 10.41
C SER A 187 5.51 9.01 11.45
N VAL A 188 5.71 7.74 11.89
CA VAL A 188 4.85 7.06 12.87
C VAL A 188 5.38 7.23 14.28
N TRP A 189 6.65 6.86 14.54
CA TRP A 189 7.26 6.89 15.87
C TRP A 189 7.75 8.29 16.26
N ASP A 190 8.12 9.11 15.27
CA ASP A 190 8.66 10.45 15.44
C ASP A 190 7.99 11.42 14.45
N SER A 191 8.33 12.70 14.50
CA SER A 191 7.82 13.74 13.59
C SER A 191 8.99 14.53 13.00
N ALA A 192 9.82 13.86 12.20
CA ALA A 192 10.90 14.52 11.49
C ALA A 192 10.39 15.28 10.24
N ASP A 193 11.19 16.23 9.74
CA ASP A 193 10.90 16.88 8.46
C ASP A 193 11.02 15.89 7.30
N PRO A 194 9.91 15.59 6.59
CA PRO A 194 9.89 14.61 5.49
C PRO A 194 10.88 14.94 4.38
N LYS A 195 11.04 16.23 4.06
CA LYS A 195 11.98 16.67 3.03
C LYS A 195 13.41 16.33 3.41
N ARG A 196 13.82 16.62 4.66
CA ARG A 196 15.17 16.30 5.15
C ARG A 196 15.44 14.81 5.11
N VAL A 197 14.48 13.98 5.56
CA VAL A 197 14.63 12.52 5.53
C VAL A 197 14.81 12.03 4.09
N ALA A 198 13.95 12.49 3.17
CA ALA A 198 14.04 12.14 1.75
C ALA A 198 15.34 12.60 1.10
N ASP A 199 15.83 13.80 1.40
CA ASP A 199 17.11 14.33 0.89
C ASP A 199 18.30 13.49 1.36
N VAL A 200 18.30 13.02 2.62
CA VAL A 200 19.37 12.16 3.16
C VAL A 200 19.31 10.76 2.54
N ALA A 201 18.13 10.15 2.45
CA ALA A 201 17.95 8.82 1.85
C ALA A 201 18.36 8.83 0.36
N ASN A 202 18.02 9.89 -0.37
CA ASN A 202 18.36 10.00 -1.79
C ASN A 202 19.87 10.06 -2.05
N ARG A 203 20.67 10.59 -1.11
CA ARG A 203 22.14 10.55 -1.25
C ARG A 203 22.69 9.13 -1.28
N LEU A 204 22.06 8.19 -0.54
CA LEU A 204 22.44 6.78 -0.58
C LEU A 204 22.11 6.16 -1.95
N LEU A 205 20.90 6.43 -2.47
CA LEU A 205 20.49 5.94 -3.79
C LEU A 205 21.37 6.49 -4.91
N ARG A 206 21.69 7.78 -4.87
CA ARG A 206 22.58 8.40 -5.89
C ARG A 206 23.98 7.79 -5.90
N LYS A 207 24.54 7.47 -4.75
CA LYS A 207 25.87 6.84 -4.67
C LYS A 207 25.86 5.37 -5.10
N GLY A 208 24.75 4.66 -4.92
CA GLY A 208 24.67 3.24 -5.27
C GLY A 208 24.18 2.96 -6.70
N LEU A 209 23.53 3.93 -7.35
CA LEU A 209 22.89 3.74 -8.67
C LEU A 209 23.50 4.60 -9.79
N ALA A 210 24.18 5.70 -9.46
CA ALA A 210 24.71 6.65 -10.45
C ALA A 210 26.21 6.45 -10.74
N GLU A 211 26.91 5.62 -9.98
CA GLU A 211 28.32 5.20 -10.19
C GLU A 211 28.36 3.79 -10.76
#